data_7aede66c6a59f5aeb35ac2be0237f9cd
#
_entry.id   7aede66c6a59f5aeb35ac2be0237f9cd
#
_cell.length_a   1.000
_cell.length_b   1.000
_cell.length_c   1.000
_cell.angle_alpha   90.00
_cell.angle_beta   90.00
_cell.angle_gamma   90.00
#
_symmetry.space_group_name_H-M   'P 1'
#
loop_
_entity.id
_entity.type
_entity.pdbx_description
1 polymer ?
#
loop_
_entity_poly.entity_id
_entity_poly.type
_entity_poly.pdbx_seq_one_letter_code
_entity_poly.pdbx_strand_id
1 'polypeptide(L)'
;LPGEFGGVAVVLHAPASLPLGTILKSNMLTAVVGGADIDLSDNNCTQIQTVVGSFDPNDKLVNASFANPTLNTVDVLPNTTIEYKINFQNTGTYEALNVIVTDTLDTDFDAGSFRLLETSHACKVSRVGRNLSFNFSNIHLADSFHNEPASHGFIRYAVKPATSSIGTVLENTAFIYFDFNAAVVTNTTHNEINRSVLGINEMSTNDVHVYPNLSTDIICISAKTKSDIK
;
A
#
# COMPACT_ATOMS: atom_id res chain seq x y z
N LEU A 1 -7.81 0.01 48.45
CA LEU A 1 -6.47 0.10 49.02
C LEU A 1 -5.55 0.77 48.00
N PRO A 2 -4.58 1.62 48.42
CA PRO A 2 -3.63 2.18 47.45
C PRO A 2 -2.82 1.04 46.82
N GLY A 3 -2.85 0.95 45.47
CA GLY A 3 -2.11 -0.06 44.71
C GLY A 3 -2.94 -1.23 44.18
N GLU A 4 -4.26 -1.19 44.25
CA GLU A 4 -5.10 -2.15 43.57
C GLU A 4 -5.23 -1.76 42.09
N PHE A 5 -4.95 -2.71 41.21
CA PHE A 5 -5.12 -2.57 39.77
C PHE A 5 -6.31 -3.40 39.32
N GLY A 6 -7.20 -2.81 38.59
CA GLY A 6 -8.34 -3.48 37.93
C GLY A 6 -8.20 -3.41 36.42
N GLY A 7 -8.62 -4.44 35.71
CA GLY A 7 -8.68 -4.46 34.24
C GLY A 7 -10.11 -4.73 33.77
N VAL A 8 -10.56 -3.99 32.76
CA VAL A 8 -11.80 -4.25 32.04
C VAL A 8 -11.45 -4.64 30.62
N ALA A 9 -11.91 -5.82 30.18
CA ALA A 9 -11.78 -6.25 28.80
C ALA A 9 -13.08 -5.92 28.05
N VAL A 10 -12.98 -5.14 26.98
CA VAL A 10 -14.09 -4.86 26.08
C VAL A 10 -13.84 -5.61 24.77
N VAL A 11 -14.73 -6.51 24.41
CA VAL A 11 -14.67 -7.24 23.15
C VAL A 11 -15.61 -6.59 22.16
N LEU A 12 -15.04 -6.09 21.06
CA LEU A 12 -15.79 -5.50 19.95
C LEU A 12 -15.74 -6.44 18.75
N HIS A 13 -16.88 -6.65 18.10
CA HIS A 13 -16.97 -7.42 16.87
C HIS A 13 -17.08 -6.48 15.68
N ALA A 14 -16.11 -6.55 14.77
CA ALA A 14 -16.21 -5.87 13.49
C ALA A 14 -17.12 -6.67 12.54
N PRO A 15 -18.07 -6.03 11.82
CA PRO A 15 -18.85 -6.72 10.80
C PRO A 15 -17.95 -7.36 9.73
N ALA A 16 -18.28 -8.58 9.29
CA ALA A 16 -17.51 -9.29 8.26
C ALA A 16 -17.53 -8.58 6.89
N SER A 17 -18.43 -7.62 6.70
CA SER A 17 -18.57 -6.83 5.47
C SER A 17 -17.66 -5.59 5.42
N LEU A 18 -16.85 -5.35 6.45
CA LEU A 18 -15.93 -4.21 6.44
C LEU A 18 -14.82 -4.45 5.42
N PRO A 19 -14.54 -3.48 4.54
CA PRO A 19 -13.43 -3.57 3.61
C PRO A 19 -12.09 -3.72 4.33
N LEU A 20 -11.20 -4.52 3.75
CA LEU A 20 -9.81 -4.61 4.23
C LEU A 20 -9.13 -3.24 4.14
N GLY A 21 -8.29 -2.93 5.12
CA GLY A 21 -7.66 -1.61 5.23
C GLY A 21 -8.51 -0.57 5.96
N THR A 22 -9.77 -0.87 6.31
CA THR A 22 -10.60 0.06 7.11
C THR A 22 -9.93 0.32 8.46
N ILE A 23 -9.79 1.60 8.81
CA ILE A 23 -9.24 2.00 10.10
C ILE A 23 -10.38 2.05 11.12
N LEU A 24 -10.28 1.21 12.14
CA LEU A 24 -11.17 1.20 13.30
C LEU A 24 -10.53 2.03 14.41
N LYS A 25 -11.25 3.01 14.90
CA LYS A 25 -10.81 3.87 15.99
C LYS A 25 -11.74 3.68 17.18
N SER A 26 -11.22 3.15 18.28
CA SER A 26 -11.93 2.99 19.53
C SER A 26 -11.40 3.98 20.55
N ASN A 27 -12.28 4.79 21.13
CA ASN A 27 -11.95 5.70 22.21
C ASN A 27 -12.56 5.17 23.50
N MET A 28 -11.75 5.06 24.53
CA MET A 28 -12.21 4.70 25.86
C MET A 28 -12.01 5.92 26.77
N LEU A 29 -13.06 6.28 27.46
CA LEU A 29 -13.04 7.33 28.47
C LEU A 29 -13.34 6.69 29.83
N THR A 30 -12.48 6.95 30.81
CA THR A 30 -12.67 6.54 32.20
C THR A 30 -13.01 7.77 33.06
N ALA A 31 -13.78 7.56 34.11
CA ALA A 31 -14.09 8.62 35.06
C ALA A 31 -14.21 8.06 36.46
N VAL A 32 -13.75 8.79 37.44
CA VAL A 32 -13.91 8.45 38.86
C VAL A 32 -15.33 8.80 39.31
N VAL A 33 -16.02 7.81 39.92
CA VAL A 33 -17.35 8.06 40.49
C VAL A 33 -17.24 8.28 42.00
N GLY A 34 -17.63 9.43 42.47
CA GLY A 34 -17.67 9.75 43.92
C GLY A 34 -16.35 10.21 44.51
N GLY A 35 -15.40 10.61 43.69
CA GLY A 35 -14.12 11.18 44.12
C GLY A 35 -13.59 12.25 43.18
N ALA A 36 -12.49 12.92 43.55
CA ALA A 36 -11.77 13.82 42.68
C ALA A 36 -10.68 13.00 41.93
N ASP A 37 -10.61 13.20 40.63
CA ASP A 37 -9.53 12.70 39.81
C ASP A 37 -8.37 13.69 39.83
N ILE A 38 -7.19 13.20 40.09
CA ILE A 38 -5.98 14.03 40.24
C ILE A 38 -5.37 14.37 38.87
N ASP A 39 -5.52 13.47 37.89
CA ASP A 39 -4.98 13.64 36.54
C ASP A 39 -6.01 13.22 35.47
N LEU A 40 -6.71 14.20 34.93
CA LEU A 40 -7.70 13.95 33.87
C LEU A 40 -7.07 13.62 32.51
N SER A 41 -5.75 13.74 32.36
CA SER A 41 -5.06 13.53 31.07
C SER A 41 -4.90 12.03 30.75
N ASP A 42 -4.93 11.16 31.74
CA ASP A 42 -4.84 9.71 31.56
C ASP A 42 -6.20 9.01 31.40
N ASN A 43 -7.28 9.76 31.50
CA ASN A 43 -8.65 9.24 31.39
C ASN A 43 -9.08 8.87 29.96
N ASN A 44 -8.29 9.22 28.96
CA ASN A 44 -8.65 8.98 27.56
C ASN A 44 -7.60 8.08 26.88
N CYS A 45 -8.07 6.94 26.39
CA CYS A 45 -7.24 6.02 25.59
C CYS A 45 -7.84 5.85 24.22
N THR A 46 -7.02 6.04 23.19
CA THR A 46 -7.41 5.79 21.80
C THR A 46 -6.67 4.58 21.26
N GLN A 47 -7.42 3.59 20.82
CA GLN A 47 -6.91 2.41 20.11
C GLN A 47 -7.22 2.55 18.63
N ILE A 48 -6.21 2.38 17.79
CA ILE A 48 -6.35 2.36 16.33
C ILE A 48 -6.01 0.95 15.86
N GLN A 49 -6.90 0.36 15.09
CA GLN A 49 -6.73 -0.96 14.48
C GLN A 49 -7.09 -0.88 13.00
N THR A 50 -6.36 -1.62 12.17
CA THR A 50 -6.68 -1.76 10.76
C THR A 50 -7.36 -3.11 10.55
N VAL A 51 -8.47 -3.13 9.79
CA VAL A 51 -9.11 -4.37 9.39
C VAL A 51 -8.17 -5.13 8.46
N VAL A 52 -7.68 -6.28 8.91
CA VAL A 52 -6.86 -7.19 8.13
C VAL A 52 -7.65 -8.47 7.89
N GLY A 53 -7.50 -9.05 6.70
CA GLY A 53 -8.04 -10.36 6.38
C GLY A 53 -6.96 -11.44 6.48
N SER A 54 -7.37 -12.70 6.25
CA SER A 54 -6.40 -13.73 5.92
C SER A 54 -5.65 -13.30 4.65
N PHE A 55 -4.34 -13.35 4.71
CA PHE A 55 -3.48 -12.99 3.58
C PHE A 55 -3.59 -14.08 2.52
N ASP A 56 -4.01 -13.71 1.30
CA ASP A 56 -3.88 -14.61 0.15
C ASP A 56 -2.41 -14.61 -0.27
N PRO A 57 -1.71 -15.73 -0.20
CA PRO A 57 -0.31 -15.80 -0.59
C PRO A 57 -0.09 -15.61 -2.10
N ASN A 58 -1.17 -15.66 -2.89
CA ASN A 58 -1.16 -15.43 -4.34
C ASN A 58 -1.75 -14.05 -4.63
N ASP A 59 -1.00 -13.01 -4.32
CA ASP A 59 -1.46 -11.63 -4.40
C ASP A 59 -0.64 -10.78 -5.36
N LYS A 60 -1.19 -9.63 -5.69
CA LYS A 60 -0.53 -8.60 -6.47
C LYS A 60 -0.51 -7.30 -5.69
N LEU A 61 0.67 -6.81 -5.44
CA LEU A 61 0.95 -5.56 -4.74
C LEU A 61 1.43 -4.50 -5.72
N VAL A 62 1.13 -3.26 -5.41
CA VAL A 62 1.66 -2.10 -6.14
C VAL A 62 2.51 -1.26 -5.21
N ASN A 63 3.69 -0.86 -5.69
CA ASN A 63 4.54 0.12 -5.04
C ASN A 63 4.83 1.20 -6.08
N ALA A 64 4.10 2.29 -6.00
CA ALA A 64 4.37 3.48 -6.80
C ALA A 64 5.19 4.47 -5.97
N SER A 65 6.20 5.06 -6.56
CA SER A 65 7.15 5.95 -5.86
C SER A 65 6.48 7.12 -5.15
N PHE A 66 5.23 7.42 -5.49
CA PHE A 66 4.41 8.48 -4.89
C PHE A 66 2.95 8.06 -4.73
N ALA A 67 2.69 6.76 -4.51
CA ALA A 67 1.34 6.31 -4.21
C ALA A 67 0.92 6.83 -2.83
N ASN A 68 -0.25 7.43 -2.77
CA ASN A 68 -0.92 7.59 -1.49
C ASN A 68 -1.55 6.24 -1.13
N PRO A 69 -1.01 5.51 -0.15
CA PRO A 69 -1.51 4.17 0.19
C PRO A 69 -2.95 4.19 0.72
N THR A 70 -3.44 5.36 1.14
CA THR A 70 -4.81 5.55 1.63
C THR A 70 -5.81 5.72 0.50
N LEU A 71 -5.37 6.26 -0.66
CA LEU A 71 -6.25 6.61 -1.77
C LEU A 71 -6.00 5.75 -3.02
N ASN A 72 -5.02 4.83 -2.99
CA ASN A 72 -4.58 4.06 -4.17
C ASN A 72 -4.30 4.95 -5.41
N THR A 73 -3.76 6.14 -5.17
CA THR A 73 -3.48 7.11 -6.23
C THR A 73 -2.03 7.10 -6.62
N VAL A 74 -1.75 7.29 -7.90
CA VAL A 74 -0.41 7.42 -8.46
C VAL A 74 -0.19 8.87 -8.84
N ASP A 75 0.89 9.45 -8.40
CA ASP A 75 1.27 10.81 -8.81
C ASP A 75 1.78 10.82 -10.25
N VAL A 76 1.27 11.74 -11.04
CA VAL A 76 1.57 11.87 -12.47
C VAL A 76 2.69 12.88 -12.66
N LEU A 77 3.89 12.50 -12.29
CA LEU A 77 5.08 13.27 -12.64
C LEU A 77 5.73 12.71 -13.93
N PRO A 78 6.47 13.52 -14.67
CA PRO A 78 7.31 13.04 -15.76
C PRO A 78 8.18 11.88 -15.25
N ASN A 79 8.19 10.76 -15.96
CA ASN A 79 8.91 9.54 -15.60
C ASN A 79 8.36 8.73 -14.40
N THR A 80 7.13 8.95 -13.98
CA THR A 80 6.47 8.09 -12.99
C THR A 80 6.57 6.62 -13.44
N THR A 81 7.05 5.79 -12.52
CA THR A 81 7.16 4.36 -12.74
C THR A 81 6.38 3.66 -11.64
N ILE A 82 5.50 2.74 -12.04
CA ILE A 82 4.74 1.92 -11.13
C ILE A 82 5.44 0.58 -11.03
N GLU A 83 5.70 0.14 -9.81
CA GLU A 83 6.28 -1.17 -9.54
C GLU A 83 5.20 -2.11 -9.04
N TYR A 84 5.14 -3.29 -9.64
CA TYR A 84 4.27 -4.38 -9.22
C TYR A 84 5.10 -5.49 -8.61
N LYS A 85 4.56 -6.10 -7.55
CA LYS A 85 5.05 -7.35 -7.00
C LYS A 85 3.92 -8.37 -7.04
N ILE A 86 4.16 -9.49 -7.71
CA ILE A 86 3.26 -10.65 -7.73
C ILE A 86 3.89 -11.68 -6.82
N ASN A 87 3.19 -12.06 -5.76
CA ASN A 87 3.57 -13.17 -4.90
C ASN A 87 2.80 -14.42 -5.31
N PHE A 88 3.42 -15.57 -5.16
CA PHE A 88 2.76 -16.87 -5.35
C PHE A 88 3.26 -17.89 -4.34
N GLN A 89 2.36 -18.79 -3.94
CA GLN A 89 2.67 -19.89 -3.04
C GLN A 89 2.01 -21.18 -3.52
N ASN A 90 2.75 -22.27 -3.52
CA ASN A 90 2.19 -23.58 -3.74
C ASN A 90 1.51 -24.08 -2.45
N THR A 91 0.20 -23.92 -2.40
CA THR A 91 -0.66 -24.42 -1.30
C THR A 91 -1.23 -25.82 -1.58
N GLY A 92 -0.72 -26.49 -2.60
CA GLY A 92 -1.07 -27.87 -2.94
C GLY A 92 -0.54 -28.89 -1.94
N THR A 93 -0.56 -30.13 -2.33
CA THR A 93 -0.14 -31.29 -1.50
C THR A 93 1.16 -31.94 -2.02
N TYR A 94 1.75 -31.39 -3.05
CA TYR A 94 2.98 -31.85 -3.69
C TYR A 94 3.74 -30.70 -4.33
N GLU A 95 5.03 -30.87 -4.58
CA GLU A 95 5.84 -29.85 -5.26
C GLU A 95 5.27 -29.48 -6.64
N ALA A 96 5.32 -28.22 -7.02
CA ALA A 96 5.03 -27.77 -8.36
C ALA A 96 6.31 -27.77 -9.19
N LEU A 97 6.29 -28.51 -10.30
CA LEU A 97 7.47 -28.63 -11.18
C LEU A 97 7.69 -27.35 -11.98
N ASN A 98 6.61 -26.70 -12.38
CA ASN A 98 6.65 -25.48 -13.17
C ASN A 98 5.63 -24.48 -12.62
N VAL A 99 5.98 -23.20 -12.67
CA VAL A 99 5.05 -22.12 -12.41
C VAL A 99 5.06 -21.15 -13.59
N ILE A 100 3.89 -20.81 -14.09
CA ILE A 100 3.73 -19.79 -15.13
C ILE A 100 2.85 -18.69 -14.58
N VAL A 101 3.34 -17.45 -14.64
CA VAL A 101 2.55 -16.28 -14.29
C VAL A 101 2.31 -15.46 -15.54
N THR A 102 1.07 -15.14 -15.82
CA THR A 102 0.70 -14.26 -16.92
C THR A 102 0.05 -13.00 -16.40
N ASP A 103 0.31 -11.91 -17.10
CA ASP A 103 -0.17 -10.58 -16.71
C ASP A 103 -0.45 -9.77 -17.98
N THR A 104 -1.67 -9.28 -18.14
CA THR A 104 -2.05 -8.47 -19.30
C THR A 104 -2.16 -7.03 -18.88
N LEU A 105 -1.17 -6.23 -19.29
CA LEU A 105 -1.15 -4.79 -19.00
C LEU A 105 -2.35 -4.09 -19.63
N ASP A 106 -3.05 -3.27 -18.85
CA ASP A 106 -4.11 -2.38 -19.33
C ASP A 106 -3.63 -1.48 -20.47
N THR A 107 -4.55 -0.99 -21.29
CA THR A 107 -4.28 -0.08 -22.41
C THR A 107 -3.64 1.23 -21.98
N ASP A 108 -3.89 1.63 -20.75
CA ASP A 108 -3.36 2.86 -20.17
C ASP A 108 -1.91 2.73 -19.66
N PHE A 109 -1.28 1.54 -19.80
CA PHE A 109 0.17 1.37 -19.62
C PHE A 109 0.94 1.47 -20.93
N ASP A 110 2.11 2.08 -20.89
CA ASP A 110 3.12 1.95 -21.93
C ASP A 110 3.83 0.58 -21.80
N ALA A 111 3.32 -0.41 -22.55
CA ALA A 111 3.89 -1.75 -22.54
C ALA A 111 5.35 -1.78 -23.00
N GLY A 112 5.81 -0.79 -23.77
CA GLY A 112 7.21 -0.63 -24.18
C GLY A 112 8.14 -0.30 -23.00
N SER A 113 7.60 0.31 -21.96
CA SER A 113 8.35 0.70 -20.76
C SER A 113 8.56 -0.44 -19.76
N PHE A 114 7.97 -1.62 -20.00
CA PHE A 114 8.12 -2.78 -19.14
C PHE A 114 9.58 -3.10 -18.84
N ARG A 115 9.90 -3.30 -17.57
CA ARG A 115 11.21 -3.70 -17.09
C ARG A 115 11.08 -4.68 -15.95
N LEU A 116 11.68 -5.87 -16.12
CA LEU A 116 11.84 -6.81 -15.01
C LEU A 116 12.81 -6.23 -13.99
N LEU A 117 12.45 -6.29 -12.71
CA LEU A 117 13.31 -5.85 -11.59
C LEU A 117 13.94 -7.04 -10.89
N GLU A 118 13.12 -8.02 -10.50
CA GLU A 118 13.57 -9.12 -9.66
C GLU A 118 12.64 -10.33 -9.78
N THR A 119 13.17 -11.52 -9.62
CA THR A 119 12.42 -12.77 -9.46
C THR A 119 13.05 -13.62 -8.37
N SER A 120 12.22 -14.33 -7.61
CA SER A 120 12.69 -15.20 -6.53
C SER A 120 13.49 -16.42 -7.03
N HIS A 121 13.19 -16.88 -8.25
CA HIS A 121 13.78 -18.06 -8.87
C HIS A 121 14.16 -17.75 -10.33
N ALA A 122 14.94 -18.63 -10.93
CA ALA A 122 15.27 -18.52 -12.34
C ALA A 122 14.02 -18.49 -13.21
N CYS A 123 13.88 -17.45 -14.01
CA CYS A 123 12.66 -17.16 -14.76
C CYS A 123 12.97 -16.76 -16.20
N LYS A 124 12.25 -17.34 -17.15
CA LYS A 124 12.24 -16.87 -18.54
C LYS A 124 11.07 -15.93 -18.74
N VAL A 125 11.37 -14.67 -19.04
CA VAL A 125 10.35 -13.64 -19.27
C VAL A 125 10.14 -13.44 -20.77
N SER A 126 8.90 -13.36 -21.20
CA SER A 126 8.51 -12.99 -22.55
C SER A 126 7.38 -11.96 -22.53
N ARG A 127 7.36 -11.10 -23.54
CA ARG A 127 6.29 -10.12 -23.76
C ARG A 127 5.82 -10.20 -25.21
N VAL A 128 4.52 -10.37 -25.39
CA VAL A 128 3.86 -10.29 -26.70
C VAL A 128 2.76 -9.24 -26.64
N GLY A 129 3.03 -8.10 -27.27
CA GLY A 129 2.15 -6.94 -27.12
C GLY A 129 2.07 -6.47 -25.68
N ARG A 130 0.90 -6.57 -25.06
CA ARG A 130 0.63 -6.22 -23.66
C ARG A 130 0.70 -7.41 -22.71
N ASN A 131 0.77 -8.63 -23.26
CA ASN A 131 0.80 -9.85 -22.46
C ASN A 131 2.24 -10.13 -21.99
N LEU A 132 2.42 -10.16 -20.69
CA LEU A 132 3.64 -10.58 -20.01
C LEU A 132 3.49 -12.06 -19.63
N SER A 133 4.56 -12.82 -19.78
CA SER A 133 4.61 -14.21 -19.33
C SER A 133 5.94 -14.47 -18.65
N PHE A 134 5.85 -14.98 -17.43
CA PHE A 134 6.98 -15.34 -16.58
C PHE A 134 6.95 -16.85 -16.38
N ASN A 135 7.93 -17.54 -16.93
CA ASN A 135 7.98 -18.99 -16.91
C ASN A 135 9.12 -19.46 -16.00
N PHE A 136 8.78 -20.15 -14.94
CA PHE A 136 9.66 -20.79 -13.98
C PHE A 136 9.67 -22.30 -14.26
N SER A 137 10.40 -22.72 -15.29
CA SER A 137 10.52 -24.14 -15.64
C SER A 137 11.46 -24.87 -14.69
N ASN A 138 11.06 -26.06 -14.25
CA ASN A 138 11.80 -26.89 -13.29
C ASN A 138 12.09 -26.12 -11.98
N ILE A 139 11.14 -25.35 -11.49
CA ILE A 139 11.27 -24.58 -10.25
C ILE A 139 11.33 -25.48 -9.02
N HIS A 140 10.64 -26.65 -9.06
CA HIS A 140 10.51 -27.58 -7.94
C HIS A 140 10.04 -26.87 -6.66
N LEU A 141 8.99 -26.03 -6.79
CA LEU A 141 8.46 -25.24 -5.70
C LEU A 141 7.77 -26.16 -4.69
N ALA A 142 8.34 -26.28 -3.49
CA ALA A 142 7.77 -27.08 -2.42
C ALA A 142 6.32 -26.70 -2.14
N ASP A 143 5.53 -27.63 -1.61
CA ASP A 143 4.22 -27.30 -1.07
C ASP A 143 4.31 -26.76 0.36
N SER A 144 3.31 -25.95 0.75
CA SER A 144 3.31 -25.28 2.04
C SER A 144 3.12 -26.23 3.21
N PHE A 145 2.60 -27.44 3.00
CA PHE A 145 2.40 -28.43 4.04
C PHE A 145 3.73 -29.10 4.45
N HIS A 146 4.60 -29.42 3.47
CA HIS A 146 5.87 -30.08 3.73
C HIS A 146 7.02 -29.10 4.02
N ASN A 147 7.04 -27.93 3.34
CA ASN A 147 8.08 -26.93 3.52
C ASN A 147 7.55 -25.53 3.22
N GLU A 148 6.88 -24.94 4.19
CA GLU A 148 6.26 -23.62 4.05
C GLU A 148 7.25 -22.54 3.61
N PRO A 149 8.46 -22.37 4.20
CA PRO A 149 9.41 -21.35 3.77
C PRO A 149 9.89 -21.47 2.31
N ALA A 150 9.95 -22.69 1.77
CA ALA A 150 10.37 -22.95 0.40
C ALA A 150 9.20 -23.02 -0.59
N SER A 151 7.96 -22.80 -0.15
CA SER A 151 6.77 -22.85 -1.00
C SER A 151 6.44 -21.56 -1.71
N HIS A 152 7.19 -20.47 -1.45
CA HIS A 152 6.92 -19.12 -1.94
C HIS A 152 7.80 -18.74 -3.13
N GLY A 153 7.21 -17.90 -3.99
CA GLY A 153 7.95 -17.20 -5.02
C GLY A 153 7.38 -15.81 -5.28
N PHE A 154 8.14 -14.99 -5.99
CA PHE A 154 7.69 -13.67 -6.39
C PHE A 154 8.32 -13.17 -7.68
N ILE A 155 7.65 -12.18 -8.27
CA ILE A 155 8.10 -11.40 -9.43
C ILE A 155 7.96 -9.92 -9.07
N ARG A 156 8.97 -9.12 -9.39
CA ARG A 156 8.87 -7.66 -9.37
C ARG A 156 9.17 -7.11 -10.75
N TYR A 157 8.33 -6.22 -11.21
CA TYR A 157 8.54 -5.53 -12.48
C TYR A 157 8.06 -4.08 -12.38
N ALA A 158 8.50 -3.24 -13.30
CA ALA A 158 8.14 -1.86 -13.40
C ALA A 158 7.55 -1.54 -14.77
N VAL A 159 6.59 -0.64 -14.82
CA VAL A 159 5.94 -0.14 -16.03
C VAL A 159 5.50 1.29 -15.83
N LYS A 160 5.39 2.08 -16.92
CA LYS A 160 4.92 3.46 -16.88
C LYS A 160 3.49 3.56 -17.40
N PRO A 161 2.68 4.50 -16.89
CA PRO A 161 1.45 4.89 -17.56
C PRO A 161 1.73 5.40 -18.98
N ALA A 162 0.85 5.08 -19.92
CA ALA A 162 0.87 5.62 -21.28
C ALA A 162 0.25 7.02 -21.36
N THR A 163 -0.56 7.37 -20.36
CA THR A 163 -1.26 8.64 -20.26
C THR A 163 -0.93 9.35 -18.96
N SER A 164 -1.09 10.66 -18.96
CA SER A 164 -1.03 11.49 -17.75
C SER A 164 -2.40 12.11 -17.41
N SER A 165 -3.47 11.59 -18.01
CA SER A 165 -4.82 12.10 -17.77
C SER A 165 -5.28 11.81 -16.34
N ILE A 166 -5.59 12.85 -15.58
CA ILE A 166 -6.09 12.74 -14.21
C ILE A 166 -7.45 12.02 -14.22
N GLY A 167 -7.67 11.14 -13.26
CA GLY A 167 -8.87 10.33 -13.12
C GLY A 167 -8.81 9.02 -13.92
N THR A 168 -7.72 8.75 -14.68
CA THR A 168 -7.53 7.44 -15.31
C THR A 168 -7.27 6.40 -14.25
N VAL A 169 -8.03 5.31 -14.25
CA VAL A 169 -7.86 4.17 -13.35
C VAL A 169 -7.05 3.10 -14.07
N LEU A 170 -5.93 2.72 -13.48
CA LEU A 170 -5.04 1.66 -13.95
C LEU A 170 -5.38 0.38 -13.19
N GLU A 171 -5.93 -0.59 -13.87
CA GLU A 171 -6.25 -1.90 -13.31
C GLU A 171 -5.22 -2.93 -13.74
N ASN A 172 -4.86 -3.82 -12.82
CA ASN A 172 -3.92 -4.88 -13.17
C ASN A 172 -4.14 -6.13 -12.33
N THR A 173 -4.25 -7.28 -13.02
CA THR A 173 -4.52 -8.60 -12.44
C THR A 173 -3.58 -9.62 -13.06
N ALA A 174 -3.05 -10.54 -12.26
CA ALA A 174 -2.21 -11.61 -12.72
C ALA A 174 -2.89 -12.99 -12.54
N PHE A 175 -2.45 -13.95 -13.34
CA PHE A 175 -2.91 -15.32 -13.32
C PHE A 175 -1.71 -16.25 -13.11
N ILE A 176 -1.79 -17.10 -12.09
CA ILE A 176 -0.71 -18.00 -11.68
C ILE A 176 -1.11 -19.44 -11.97
N TYR A 177 -0.31 -20.15 -12.71
CA TYR A 177 -0.54 -21.56 -13.07
C TYR A 177 0.54 -22.39 -12.42
N PHE A 178 0.14 -23.35 -11.60
CA PHE A 178 1.01 -24.38 -11.04
C PHE A 178 0.84 -25.65 -11.86
N ASP A 179 1.87 -26.02 -12.61
CA ASP A 179 1.85 -27.14 -13.56
C ASP A 179 0.67 -27.05 -14.55
N PHE A 180 -0.24 -28.03 -14.53
CA PHE A 180 -1.40 -28.11 -15.41
C PHE A 180 -2.72 -27.70 -14.72
N ASN A 181 -2.64 -27.14 -13.54
CA ASN A 181 -3.83 -26.72 -12.79
C ASN A 181 -4.48 -25.47 -13.40
N ALA A 182 -5.74 -25.24 -13.03
CA ALA A 182 -6.43 -24.00 -13.34
C ALA A 182 -5.68 -22.80 -12.72
N ALA A 183 -5.82 -21.63 -13.35
CA ALA A 183 -5.18 -20.42 -12.85
C ALA A 183 -5.68 -20.04 -11.45
N VAL A 184 -4.75 -19.73 -10.56
CA VAL A 184 -5.04 -18.93 -9.37
C VAL A 184 -4.97 -17.46 -9.78
N VAL A 185 -6.06 -16.73 -9.54
CA VAL A 185 -6.19 -15.33 -9.94
C VAL A 185 -5.83 -14.45 -8.75
N THR A 186 -4.91 -13.51 -8.93
CA THR A 186 -4.58 -12.54 -7.87
C THR A 186 -5.72 -11.54 -7.67
N ASN A 187 -5.65 -10.75 -6.60
CA ASN A 187 -6.44 -9.53 -6.52
C ASN A 187 -6.12 -8.59 -7.71
N THR A 188 -7.08 -7.75 -8.07
CA THR A 188 -6.87 -6.64 -8.99
C THR A 188 -6.35 -5.43 -8.23
N THR A 189 -5.26 -4.85 -8.69
CA THR A 189 -4.78 -3.56 -8.20
C THR A 189 -5.50 -2.44 -8.95
N HIS A 190 -5.96 -1.42 -8.22
CA HIS A 190 -6.63 -0.25 -8.78
C HIS A 190 -5.83 0.99 -8.39
N ASN A 191 -5.32 1.73 -9.37
CA ASN A 191 -4.54 2.93 -9.15
C ASN A 191 -5.09 4.07 -10.01
N GLU A 192 -5.53 5.15 -9.40
CA GLU A 192 -6.00 6.33 -10.11
C GLU A 192 -4.82 7.28 -10.36
N ILE A 193 -4.70 7.74 -11.61
CA ILE A 193 -3.74 8.78 -11.96
C ILE A 193 -4.24 10.10 -11.38
N ASN A 194 -3.49 10.66 -10.44
CA ASN A 194 -3.83 11.92 -9.82
C ASN A 194 -2.61 12.85 -9.84
N ARG A 195 -2.84 14.13 -10.08
CA ARG A 195 -1.80 15.13 -9.91
C ARG A 195 -1.75 15.48 -8.43
N SER A 196 -0.77 14.98 -7.70
CA SER A 196 -0.44 15.53 -6.41
C SER A 196 -0.08 17.00 -6.63
N VAL A 197 -1.04 17.87 -6.36
CA VAL A 197 -0.72 19.28 -6.18
C VAL A 197 -0.04 19.34 -4.82
N LEU A 198 1.24 19.05 -4.76
CA LEU A 198 2.11 19.69 -3.80
C LEU A 198 2.15 21.17 -4.20
N GLY A 199 0.99 21.82 -4.15
CA GLY A 199 0.93 23.25 -4.14
C GLY A 199 1.47 23.70 -2.80
N ILE A 200 2.76 23.87 -2.74
CA ILE A 200 3.28 25.01 -2.02
C ILE A 200 2.62 26.16 -2.78
N ASN A 201 1.52 26.73 -2.23
CA ASN A 201 1.15 28.06 -2.62
C ASN A 201 2.44 28.86 -2.50
N GLU A 202 3.01 29.28 -3.64
CA GLU A 202 4.13 30.21 -3.59
C GLU A 202 3.60 31.40 -2.81
N MET A 203 3.92 31.44 -1.52
CA MET A 203 3.69 32.64 -0.75
C MET A 203 4.50 33.72 -1.46
N SER A 204 3.79 34.70 -2.00
CA SER A 204 4.45 35.88 -2.57
C SER A 204 5.55 36.27 -1.60
N THR A 205 6.77 36.40 -2.09
CA THR A 205 7.96 36.75 -1.29
C THR A 205 7.79 38.04 -0.48
N ASN A 206 6.72 38.80 -0.77
CA ASN A 206 6.35 40.02 -0.06
C ASN A 206 5.49 39.78 1.18
N ASP A 207 5.01 38.55 1.41
CA ASP A 207 4.08 38.25 2.51
C ASP A 207 4.77 37.59 3.72
N VAL A 208 6.06 37.22 3.59
CA VAL A 208 6.86 36.64 4.67
C VAL A 208 8.08 37.51 4.94
N HIS A 209 8.20 38.02 6.14
CA HIS A 209 9.34 38.76 6.63
C HIS A 209 10.05 37.96 7.71
N VAL A 210 11.34 37.69 7.52
CA VAL A 210 12.20 37.05 8.51
C VAL A 210 13.16 38.11 9.06
N TYR A 211 13.11 38.34 10.37
CA TYR A 211 14.03 39.30 11.04
C TYR A 211 14.37 38.82 12.46
N PRO A 212 15.53 39.19 12.96
CA PRO A 212 16.65 39.77 12.21
C PRO A 212 17.26 38.72 11.27
N ASN A 213 17.85 39.13 10.16
CA ASN A 213 18.50 38.25 9.21
C ASN A 213 19.88 37.74 9.66
N LEU A 214 20.35 38.24 10.80
CA LEU A 214 21.54 37.76 11.53
C LEU A 214 21.15 37.61 13.00
N SER A 215 20.84 36.39 13.41
CA SER A 215 20.47 36.07 14.79
C SER A 215 21.24 34.85 15.27
N THR A 216 21.68 34.91 16.52
CA THR A 216 22.30 33.78 17.20
C THR A 216 21.31 32.95 18.03
N ASP A 217 20.13 33.55 18.40
CA ASP A 217 19.22 32.90 19.34
C ASP A 217 17.74 32.86 18.92
N ILE A 218 17.21 33.95 18.36
CA ILE A 218 15.77 34.04 18.01
C ILE A 218 15.59 34.59 16.61
N ILE A 219 14.81 33.88 15.81
CA ILE A 219 14.33 34.31 14.49
C ILE A 219 12.83 34.55 14.58
N CYS A 220 12.38 35.76 14.25
CA CYS A 220 10.96 36.07 14.14
C CYS A 220 10.51 35.91 12.69
N ILE A 221 9.44 35.15 12.48
CA ILE A 221 8.80 34.98 11.16
C ILE A 221 7.44 35.65 11.22
N SER A 222 7.21 36.66 10.37
CA SER A 222 5.93 37.32 10.22
C SER A 222 5.35 37.01 8.83
N ALA A 223 4.12 36.48 8.80
CA ALA A 223 3.38 36.26 7.57
C ALA A 223 2.05 37.03 7.61
N LYS A 224 1.71 37.69 6.49
CA LYS A 224 0.38 38.28 6.34
C LYS A 224 -0.61 37.19 5.94
N THR A 225 -1.57 36.90 6.81
CA THR A 225 -2.74 36.13 6.42
C THR A 225 -3.67 37.00 5.60
N LYS A 226 -4.08 36.55 4.43
CA LYS A 226 -5.14 37.16 3.64
C LYS A 226 -6.44 37.04 4.44
N SER A 227 -6.91 38.12 5.06
CA SER A 227 -8.26 38.16 5.56
C SER A 227 -9.22 38.18 4.36
N ASP A 228 -10.17 37.27 4.34
CA ASP A 228 -11.26 37.25 3.36
C ASP A 228 -11.93 38.64 3.32
N ILE A 229 -11.76 39.29 2.18
CA ILE A 229 -12.55 40.45 1.83
C ILE A 229 -13.90 39.94 1.37
N LYS A 230 -14.96 40.35 2.08
CA LYS A 230 -16.36 40.09 1.77
C LYS A 230 -16.73 40.51 0.35
#